data_4b3817ad3226fa89d5fd38a6bb9a7dbd
#
_entry.id   4b3817ad3226fa89d5fd38a6bb9a7dbd
#
_cell.length_a   1.000
_cell.length_b   1.000
_cell.length_c   1.000
_cell.angle_alpha   90.00
_cell.angle_beta   90.00
_cell.angle_gamma   90.00
#
_symmetry.space_group_name_H-M   'P 1'
#
loop_
_entity.id
_entity.type
_entity.pdbx_description
1 polymer ?
#
loop_
_entity_poly.entity_id
_entity_poly.type
_entity_poly.pdbx_seq_one_letter_code
_entity_poly.pdbx_strand_id
1 'polypeptide(L)'
;MINSCLKHYTFGQDKAFIPKETVKTALNRLKQKELFTLSTISRIDEFDKIGIPAFICEIESKLGIGESCGKGVSIEQAKASALMEAIERHSCAWFIKEREPFIISSYNKLKEDALDPLSLLLPLPFIYQTDEILEDLKNVSLPWIKSFSLTHNKPILFPLHWFDLIYGTTGFASGNTIQEAILQAIGEVIERHNISRVIEGKLSTPSLDISSINYHIAKSLINKFFDAGIELYIKDFSLGLNIPTVSVLAYDSNPPTDTLRIYNAAGAHLNRDFALIRALTEVAQHRAQILYKENKHKKPGGPTYCFPYFKTLEDASYLIENKETIPFNEISTYKHEDFRVEIETAVNLIKQDNLEVIVTNTTYPEFQIPAVAVTIPGARLNRPSTRLNPYFYMAKICMDLGNHKNAIGYFKKSIEIDPQYRDIPQISCDIAICYKSLKMYQQSKEFFEKTLNLSPELVLSKKFISDFTEVIRLI
;
A
#
# COMPACT_ATOMS: atom_id res chain seq x y z
N MET A 1 6.64 24.32 4.05
CA MET A 1 8.04 24.12 3.59
C MET A 1 8.65 22.96 4.34
N ILE A 2 9.26 21.99 3.65
CA ILE A 2 9.99 20.88 4.27
C ILE A 2 11.33 21.43 4.79
N ASN A 3 11.62 21.19 6.07
CA ASN A 3 12.89 21.60 6.65
C ASN A 3 14.03 20.67 6.24
N SER A 4 15.28 21.17 6.29
CA SER A 4 16.48 20.35 6.13
C SER A 4 16.51 19.23 7.18
N CYS A 5 16.93 18.04 6.76
CA CYS A 5 17.08 16.87 7.61
C CYS A 5 18.22 15.99 7.08
N LEU A 6 19.32 15.95 7.79
CA LEU A 6 20.50 15.20 7.37
C LEU A 6 20.35 13.70 7.63
N LYS A 7 20.94 12.90 6.77
CA LYS A 7 21.08 11.47 6.92
C LYS A 7 22.26 11.13 7.83
N HIS A 8 22.02 10.29 8.83
CA HIS A 8 23.08 9.85 9.75
C HIS A 8 23.42 8.36 9.59
N TYR A 9 22.69 7.67 8.71
CA TYR A 9 22.92 6.26 8.42
C TYR A 9 22.66 5.96 6.93
N THR A 10 23.68 5.40 6.25
CA THR A 10 23.65 5.19 4.79
C THR A 10 24.12 3.77 4.39
N PHE A 11 24.11 2.82 5.32
CA PHE A 11 24.52 1.45 5.06
C PHE A 11 23.35 0.60 4.50
N GLY A 12 23.31 0.45 3.19
CA GLY A 12 22.26 -0.30 2.47
C GLY A 12 20.87 0.35 2.45
N GLN A 13 20.73 1.48 3.11
CA GLN A 13 19.54 2.33 3.15
C GLN A 13 19.88 3.71 3.73
N ASP A 14 19.05 4.70 3.45
CA ASP A 14 19.18 6.05 4.02
C ASP A 14 18.23 6.23 5.20
N LYS A 15 18.77 6.64 6.37
CA LYS A 15 17.98 6.89 7.58
C LYS A 15 18.53 8.09 8.37
N ALA A 16 17.60 8.79 9.06
CA ALA A 16 17.97 9.89 9.96
C ALA A 16 18.68 9.40 11.23
N PHE A 17 18.38 8.18 11.69
CA PHE A 17 19.01 7.55 12.85
C PHE A 17 19.53 6.16 12.51
N ILE A 18 20.48 5.67 13.30
CA ILE A 18 20.92 4.28 13.18
C ILE A 18 19.81 3.30 13.58
N PRO A 19 19.73 2.10 13.00
CA PRO A 19 18.65 1.15 13.26
C PRO A 19 18.44 0.80 14.73
N LYS A 20 19.51 0.71 15.51
CA LYS A 20 19.44 0.45 16.95
C LYS A 20 18.70 1.55 17.73
N GLU A 21 18.91 2.80 17.37
CA GLU A 21 18.19 3.94 17.97
C GLU A 21 16.73 3.94 17.56
N THR A 22 16.43 3.67 16.29
CA THR A 22 15.06 3.50 15.80
C THR A 22 14.33 2.42 16.59
N VAL A 23 14.93 1.22 16.76
CA VAL A 23 14.35 0.13 17.56
C VAL A 23 14.09 0.57 18.99
N LYS A 24 15.05 1.23 19.63
CA LYS A 24 14.91 1.73 21.01
C LYS A 24 13.76 2.72 21.14
N THR A 25 13.68 3.67 20.22
CA THR A 25 12.63 4.69 20.22
C THR A 25 11.26 4.06 20.01
N ALA A 26 11.11 3.19 18.99
CA ALA A 26 9.87 2.49 18.69
C ALA A 26 9.37 1.67 19.89
N LEU A 27 10.25 0.83 20.49
CA LEU A 27 9.90 0.02 21.64
C LEU A 27 9.51 0.87 22.86
N ASN A 28 10.20 1.97 23.11
CA ASN A 28 9.86 2.87 24.21
C ASN A 28 8.49 3.50 24.01
N ARG A 29 8.15 3.94 22.79
CA ARG A 29 6.84 4.53 22.48
C ARG A 29 5.71 3.50 22.61
N LEU A 30 5.93 2.27 22.16
CA LEU A 30 4.95 1.18 22.28
C LEU A 30 4.72 0.77 23.76
N LYS A 31 5.74 0.81 24.61
CA LYS A 31 5.65 0.41 26.03
C LYS A 31 5.02 1.47 26.94
N GLN A 32 5.06 2.75 26.56
CA GLN A 32 4.62 3.87 27.42
C GLN A 32 3.09 3.96 27.57
N LYS A 33 2.33 3.21 26.80
CA LYS A 33 0.87 3.31 26.77
C LYS A 33 0.24 1.93 26.94
N GLU A 34 -0.67 1.79 27.88
CA GLU A 34 -1.51 0.59 28.09
C GLU A 34 -2.43 0.27 26.91
N LEU A 35 -2.47 1.14 25.90
CA LEU A 35 -3.32 1.04 24.71
C LEU A 35 -2.80 0.05 23.67
N PHE A 36 -1.55 -0.42 23.81
CA PHE A 36 -0.89 -1.31 22.85
C PHE A 36 -0.19 -2.44 23.56
N THR A 37 -0.35 -3.63 23.00
CA THR A 37 0.47 -4.79 23.36
C THR A 37 1.30 -5.20 22.15
N LEU A 38 2.62 -5.10 22.27
CA LEU A 38 3.51 -5.76 21.34
C LEU A 38 3.46 -7.25 21.64
N SER A 39 2.68 -8.00 20.86
CA SER A 39 2.45 -9.42 21.10
C SER A 39 3.68 -10.25 20.73
N THR A 40 4.28 -9.98 19.58
CA THR A 40 5.49 -10.69 19.14
C THR A 40 6.40 -9.76 18.31
N ILE A 41 7.69 -10.04 18.35
CA ILE A 41 8.68 -9.62 17.37
C ILE A 41 9.66 -10.77 17.18
N SER A 42 9.56 -11.46 16.06
CA SER A 42 10.28 -12.71 15.82
C SER A 42 11.07 -12.65 14.52
N ARG A 43 12.24 -13.25 14.54
CA ARG A 43 13.05 -13.46 13.34
C ARG A 43 12.44 -14.59 12.52
N ILE A 44 12.32 -14.40 11.19
CA ILE A 44 11.67 -15.37 10.30
C ILE A 44 12.53 -15.82 9.12
N ASP A 45 13.67 -15.21 8.86
CA ASP A 45 14.58 -15.63 7.77
C ASP A 45 15.18 -17.03 7.99
N GLU A 46 15.12 -17.56 9.22
CA GLU A 46 15.52 -18.95 9.54
C GLU A 46 14.65 -20.01 8.86
N PHE A 47 13.46 -19.63 8.36
CA PHE A 47 12.56 -20.52 7.63
C PHE A 47 12.92 -20.65 6.15
N ASP A 48 13.75 -19.73 5.59
CA ASP A 48 14.19 -19.78 4.19
C ASP A 48 15.70 -19.99 4.07
N LYS A 49 16.12 -20.61 2.98
CA LYS A 49 17.53 -20.95 2.70
C LYS A 49 18.42 -19.77 2.32
N ILE A 50 17.84 -18.57 2.02
CA ILE A 50 18.58 -17.38 1.55
C ILE A 50 19.37 -16.72 2.69
N GLY A 51 18.83 -16.69 3.91
CA GLY A 51 19.51 -16.12 5.09
C GLY A 51 19.69 -14.59 5.02
N ILE A 52 18.77 -13.86 4.38
CA ILE A 52 18.68 -12.39 4.44
C ILE A 52 17.75 -12.01 5.58
N PRO A 53 18.17 -11.16 6.54
CA PRO A 53 17.41 -10.89 7.75
C PRO A 53 15.99 -10.40 7.49
N ALA A 54 15.01 -11.08 8.09
CA ALA A 54 13.60 -10.72 8.06
C ALA A 54 12.95 -10.95 9.44
N PHE A 55 12.03 -10.07 9.81
CA PHE A 55 11.29 -10.12 11.07
C PHE A 55 9.79 -10.00 10.82
N ILE A 56 9.00 -10.60 11.72
CA ILE A 56 7.56 -10.35 11.85
C ILE A 56 7.30 -9.66 13.19
N CYS A 57 6.36 -8.71 13.18
CA CYS A 57 5.93 -7.96 14.35
C CYS A 57 4.41 -7.96 14.42
N GLU A 58 3.84 -8.25 15.57
CA GLU A 58 2.40 -8.20 15.84
C GLU A 58 2.13 -7.19 16.97
N ILE A 59 1.26 -6.22 16.69
CA ILE A 59 0.76 -5.25 17.66
C ILE A 59 -0.74 -5.47 17.82
N GLU A 60 -1.19 -5.64 19.06
CA GLU A 60 -2.59 -5.65 19.43
C GLU A 60 -3.00 -4.31 20.04
N SER A 61 -4.15 -3.78 19.63
CA SER A 61 -4.73 -2.53 20.14
C SER A 61 -6.24 -2.53 20.01
N LYS A 62 -6.89 -1.47 20.52
CA LYS A 62 -8.33 -1.24 20.29
C LYS A 62 -8.74 -1.19 18.81
N LEU A 63 -7.81 -0.91 17.90
CA LEU A 63 -8.04 -0.89 16.45
C LEU A 63 -7.96 -2.29 15.81
N GLY A 64 -7.56 -3.28 16.57
CA GLY A 64 -7.38 -4.67 16.16
C GLY A 64 -5.93 -5.15 16.28
N ILE A 65 -5.67 -6.34 15.75
CA ILE A 65 -4.34 -6.93 15.66
C ILE A 65 -3.76 -6.57 14.29
N GLY A 66 -2.59 -5.94 14.29
CA GLY A 66 -1.81 -5.62 13.10
C GLY A 66 -0.57 -6.51 13.01
N GLU A 67 -0.39 -7.18 11.88
CA GLU A 67 0.83 -7.90 11.52
C GLU A 67 1.64 -7.06 10.53
N SER A 68 2.94 -6.99 10.73
CA SER A 68 3.90 -6.35 9.83
C SER A 68 5.16 -7.18 9.68
N CYS A 69 5.85 -7.02 8.56
CA CYS A 69 7.12 -7.71 8.30
C CYS A 69 8.20 -6.67 7.98
N GLY A 70 9.41 -6.94 8.45
CA GLY A 70 10.54 -6.08 8.21
C GLY A 70 11.69 -6.83 7.57
N LYS A 71 12.47 -6.12 6.77
CA LYS A 71 13.62 -6.59 6.04
C LYS A 71 14.80 -5.66 6.19
N GLY A 72 15.99 -6.19 5.94
CA GLY A 72 17.19 -5.37 5.94
C GLY A 72 18.44 -6.17 5.63
N VAL A 73 19.54 -5.46 5.41
CA VAL A 73 20.85 -6.08 5.19
C VAL A 73 21.52 -6.51 6.51
N SER A 74 20.96 -6.07 7.64
CA SER A 74 21.36 -6.50 8.99
C SER A 74 20.14 -6.85 9.86
N ILE A 75 20.38 -7.58 10.95
CA ILE A 75 19.34 -7.94 11.92
C ILE A 75 18.67 -6.70 12.51
N GLU A 76 19.46 -5.68 12.86
CA GLU A 76 18.94 -4.42 13.41
C GLU A 76 18.06 -3.66 12.41
N GLN A 77 18.45 -3.64 11.13
CA GLN A 77 17.64 -3.02 10.09
C GLN A 77 16.30 -3.74 9.91
N ALA A 78 16.33 -5.08 9.79
CA ALA A 78 15.12 -5.87 9.61
C ALA A 78 14.17 -5.73 10.81
N LYS A 79 14.71 -5.69 12.03
CA LYS A 79 13.95 -5.45 13.25
C LYS A 79 13.35 -4.03 13.31
N ALA A 80 14.13 -3.01 12.94
CA ALA A 80 13.66 -1.63 12.86
C ALA A 80 12.54 -1.51 11.82
N SER A 81 12.72 -2.12 10.65
CA SER A 81 11.73 -2.14 9.57
C SER A 81 10.40 -2.74 10.04
N ALA A 82 10.41 -3.91 10.71
CA ALA A 82 9.19 -4.55 11.21
C ALA A 82 8.44 -3.69 12.23
N LEU A 83 9.15 -3.09 13.18
CA LEU A 83 8.55 -2.19 14.19
C LEU A 83 7.97 -0.92 13.55
N MET A 84 8.70 -0.31 12.63
CA MET A 84 8.25 0.92 11.98
C MET A 84 7.06 0.66 11.07
N GLU A 85 7.00 -0.48 10.36
CA GLU A 85 5.82 -0.87 9.60
C GLU A 85 4.60 -1.14 10.51
N ALA A 86 4.80 -1.75 11.68
CA ALA A 86 3.71 -1.95 12.64
C ALA A 86 3.14 -0.60 13.14
N ILE A 87 4.00 0.37 13.41
CA ILE A 87 3.61 1.74 13.79
C ILE A 87 2.90 2.45 12.63
N GLU A 88 3.39 2.29 11.40
CA GLU A 88 2.76 2.80 10.18
C GLU A 88 1.34 2.25 10.02
N ARG A 89 1.18 0.93 10.06
CA ARG A 89 -0.13 0.25 9.93
C ARG A 89 -1.11 0.71 10.99
N HIS A 90 -0.64 0.87 12.23
CA HIS A 90 -1.49 1.37 13.31
C HIS A 90 -1.86 2.85 13.12
N SER A 91 -0.91 3.69 12.73
CA SER A 91 -1.17 5.12 12.43
C SER A 91 -2.15 5.27 11.26
N CYS A 92 -2.02 4.44 10.22
CA CYS A 92 -2.94 4.35 9.10
C CYS A 92 -4.35 3.95 9.56
N ALA A 93 -4.47 2.88 10.36
CA ALA A 93 -5.75 2.39 10.84
C ALA A 93 -6.47 3.43 11.72
N TRP A 94 -5.73 4.10 12.61
CA TRP A 94 -6.26 5.21 13.40
C TRP A 94 -6.71 6.36 12.50
N PHE A 95 -5.86 6.78 11.58
CA PHE A 95 -6.16 7.88 10.67
C PHE A 95 -7.45 7.64 9.87
N ILE A 96 -7.66 6.43 9.36
CA ILE A 96 -8.83 6.08 8.57
C ILE A 96 -10.09 5.97 9.45
N LYS A 97 -9.98 5.39 10.66
CA LYS A 97 -11.14 5.03 11.48
C LYS A 97 -11.55 6.11 12.49
N GLU A 98 -10.60 6.88 13.00
CA GLU A 98 -10.82 7.77 14.13
C GLU A 98 -10.46 9.24 13.85
N ARG A 99 -9.87 9.55 12.68
CA ARG A 99 -9.55 10.93 12.33
C ARG A 99 -10.81 11.70 12.00
N GLU A 100 -11.06 12.75 12.75
CA GLU A 100 -12.12 13.69 12.43
C GLU A 100 -11.81 14.46 11.14
N PRO A 101 -12.80 14.64 10.25
CA PRO A 101 -12.63 15.47 9.05
C PRO A 101 -12.44 16.93 9.43
N PHE A 102 -11.68 17.66 8.62
CA PHE A 102 -11.56 19.11 8.76
C PHE A 102 -12.87 19.81 8.38
N ILE A 103 -13.52 19.35 7.32
CA ILE A 103 -14.81 19.85 6.85
C ILE A 103 -15.56 18.75 6.08
N ILE A 104 -16.90 18.77 6.17
CA ILE A 104 -17.78 17.96 5.32
C ILE A 104 -18.43 18.90 4.32
N SER A 105 -18.12 18.72 3.02
CA SER A 105 -18.62 19.59 1.94
C SER A 105 -18.56 18.89 0.59
N SER A 106 -19.23 19.45 -0.43
CA SER A 106 -19.03 19.03 -1.81
C SER A 106 -17.86 19.79 -2.44
N TYR A 107 -17.22 19.20 -3.46
CA TYR A 107 -16.15 19.86 -4.22
C TYR A 107 -16.63 21.18 -4.82
N ASN A 108 -17.84 21.21 -5.39
CA ASN A 108 -18.41 22.41 -6.02
C ASN A 108 -18.50 23.62 -5.08
N LYS A 109 -18.49 23.41 -3.75
CA LYS A 109 -18.43 24.48 -2.75
C LYS A 109 -17.00 24.86 -2.36
N LEU A 110 -16.06 23.93 -2.44
CA LEU A 110 -14.66 24.11 -2.03
C LEU A 110 -13.76 24.54 -3.18
N LYS A 111 -14.03 24.02 -4.39
CA LYS A 111 -13.29 24.33 -5.63
C LYS A 111 -11.76 24.27 -5.45
N GLU A 112 -11.09 25.39 -5.68
CA GLU A 112 -9.62 25.53 -5.72
C GLU A 112 -8.90 25.15 -4.40
N ASP A 113 -9.62 25.13 -3.29
CA ASP A 113 -9.07 24.69 -2.00
C ASP A 113 -9.00 23.16 -1.86
N ALA A 114 -9.72 22.42 -2.73
CA ALA A 114 -9.80 20.98 -2.70
C ALA A 114 -9.19 20.34 -3.95
N LEU A 115 -8.69 19.11 -3.82
CA LEU A 115 -8.22 18.34 -4.96
C LEU A 115 -9.35 18.09 -5.95
N ASP A 116 -9.09 18.36 -7.23
CA ASP A 116 -10.05 18.12 -8.30
C ASP A 116 -10.41 16.63 -8.39
N PRO A 117 -11.70 16.27 -8.31
CA PRO A 117 -12.16 14.90 -8.44
C PRO A 117 -11.71 14.18 -9.72
N LEU A 118 -11.48 14.91 -10.81
CA LEU A 118 -10.92 14.33 -12.04
C LEU A 118 -9.56 13.67 -11.75
N SER A 119 -8.71 14.31 -10.97
CA SER A 119 -7.40 13.77 -10.59
C SER A 119 -7.52 12.45 -9.83
N LEU A 120 -8.63 12.26 -9.10
CA LEU A 120 -8.90 11.02 -8.36
C LEU A 120 -9.35 9.87 -9.28
N LEU A 121 -9.99 10.18 -10.41
CA LEU A 121 -10.48 9.19 -11.38
C LEU A 121 -9.38 8.70 -12.33
N LEU A 122 -8.36 9.52 -12.61
CA LEU A 122 -7.32 9.20 -13.59
C LEU A 122 -6.62 7.84 -13.38
N PRO A 123 -6.31 7.39 -12.14
CA PRO A 123 -5.66 6.10 -11.92
C PRO A 123 -6.61 4.90 -12.02
N LEU A 124 -7.91 5.13 -12.14
CA LEU A 124 -8.92 4.08 -12.15
C LEU A 124 -9.12 3.49 -13.54
N PRO A 125 -9.72 2.29 -13.66
CA PRO A 125 -10.13 1.73 -14.93
C PRO A 125 -11.00 2.69 -15.74
N PHE A 126 -10.85 2.65 -17.06
CA PHE A 126 -11.51 3.60 -17.98
C PHE A 126 -13.05 3.62 -17.83
N ILE A 127 -13.67 2.48 -17.45
CA ILE A 127 -15.12 2.40 -17.19
C ILE A 127 -15.58 3.34 -16.08
N TYR A 128 -14.68 3.80 -15.20
CA TYR A 128 -14.98 4.73 -14.12
C TYR A 128 -14.63 6.19 -14.46
N GLN A 129 -14.08 6.47 -15.64
CA GLN A 129 -13.67 7.81 -16.06
C GLN A 129 -14.78 8.44 -16.94
N THR A 130 -15.99 8.54 -16.41
CA THR A 130 -17.15 9.12 -17.10
C THR A 130 -17.53 10.47 -16.53
N ASP A 131 -18.13 11.34 -17.37
CA ASP A 131 -18.63 12.66 -16.96
C ASP A 131 -19.69 12.54 -15.85
N GLU A 132 -20.52 11.49 -15.89
CA GLU A 132 -21.55 11.24 -14.87
C GLU A 132 -20.92 10.99 -13.51
N ILE A 133 -19.91 10.12 -13.41
CA ILE A 133 -19.21 9.83 -12.17
C ILE A 133 -18.49 11.08 -11.66
N LEU A 134 -17.86 11.84 -12.56
CA LEU A 134 -17.18 13.08 -12.20
C LEU A 134 -18.15 14.11 -11.61
N GLU A 135 -19.32 14.29 -12.21
CA GLU A 135 -20.34 15.22 -11.71
C GLU A 135 -20.94 14.74 -10.38
N ASP A 136 -21.19 13.45 -10.22
CA ASP A 136 -21.64 12.90 -8.94
C ASP A 136 -20.58 13.11 -7.84
N LEU A 137 -19.28 12.90 -8.12
CA LEU A 137 -18.19 13.17 -7.18
C LEU A 137 -18.06 14.65 -6.80
N LYS A 138 -18.27 15.56 -7.75
CA LYS A 138 -18.24 17.01 -7.49
C LYS A 138 -19.40 17.47 -6.59
N ASN A 139 -20.54 16.81 -6.67
CA ASN A 139 -21.77 17.19 -5.98
C ASN A 139 -21.98 16.49 -4.64
N VAL A 140 -21.43 15.28 -4.46
CA VAL A 140 -21.57 14.55 -3.19
C VAL A 140 -20.81 15.23 -2.05
N SER A 141 -21.40 15.25 -0.85
CA SER A 141 -20.69 15.73 0.35
C SER A 141 -19.68 14.69 0.79
N LEU A 142 -18.41 15.09 0.82
CA LEU A 142 -17.28 14.26 1.25
C LEU A 142 -16.66 14.83 2.53
N PRO A 143 -16.12 13.97 3.41
CA PRO A 143 -15.24 14.41 4.48
C PRO A 143 -13.85 14.74 3.93
N TRP A 144 -13.37 15.96 4.19
CA TRP A 144 -12.09 16.47 3.71
C TRP A 144 -11.12 16.67 4.86
N ILE A 145 -9.84 16.46 4.59
CA ILE A 145 -8.73 16.69 5.52
C ILE A 145 -7.73 17.66 4.94
N LYS A 146 -6.98 18.32 5.82
CA LYS A 146 -5.86 19.18 5.42
C LYS A 146 -4.68 18.32 4.97
N SER A 147 -4.23 18.58 3.76
CA SER A 147 -3.04 18.01 3.14
C SER A 147 -2.16 19.11 2.56
N PHE A 148 -1.04 18.78 1.98
CA PHE A 148 -0.11 19.74 1.39
C PHE A 148 0.39 19.23 0.05
N SER A 149 0.23 20.03 -1.01
CA SER A 149 0.81 19.78 -2.32
C SER A 149 2.29 20.18 -2.30
N LEU A 150 3.19 19.21 -2.39
CA LEU A 150 4.63 19.46 -2.53
C LEU A 150 4.96 20.05 -3.89
N THR A 151 4.23 19.61 -4.92
CA THR A 151 4.43 20.07 -6.31
C THR A 151 4.09 21.55 -6.48
N HIS A 152 3.01 22.01 -5.84
CA HIS A 152 2.53 23.40 -5.94
C HIS A 152 2.89 24.24 -4.73
N ASN A 153 3.52 23.65 -3.72
CA ASN A 153 3.91 24.28 -2.46
C ASN A 153 2.73 25.06 -1.79
N LYS A 154 1.56 24.42 -1.71
CA LYS A 154 0.35 25.01 -1.14
C LYS A 154 -0.45 23.99 -0.32
N PRO A 155 -1.22 24.47 0.70
CA PRO A 155 -2.24 23.64 1.34
C PRO A 155 -3.30 23.20 0.30
N ILE A 156 -3.86 22.00 0.52
CA ILE A 156 -4.97 21.45 -0.28
C ILE A 156 -5.84 20.56 0.61
N LEU A 157 -7.15 20.53 0.33
CA LEU A 157 -8.05 19.58 0.96
C LEU A 157 -8.08 18.27 0.17
N PHE A 158 -7.98 17.15 0.86
CA PHE A 158 -7.99 15.80 0.30
C PHE A 158 -9.15 14.99 0.88
N PRO A 159 -9.87 14.15 0.12
CA PRO A 159 -10.99 13.38 0.64
C PRO A 159 -10.50 12.25 1.56
N LEU A 160 -10.93 12.28 2.83
CA LEU A 160 -10.38 11.48 3.94
C LEU A 160 -10.34 9.98 3.64
N HIS A 161 -11.45 9.39 3.20
CA HIS A 161 -11.56 7.94 3.03
C HIS A 161 -11.10 7.44 1.66
N TRP A 162 -10.62 8.34 0.78
CA TRP A 162 -10.10 7.94 -0.52
C TRP A 162 -8.90 7.00 -0.40
N PHE A 163 -8.07 7.19 0.61
CA PHE A 163 -6.93 6.32 0.88
C PHE A 163 -7.36 4.87 1.08
N ASP A 164 -8.31 4.61 1.98
CA ASP A 164 -8.73 3.25 2.31
C ASP A 164 -9.47 2.57 1.16
N LEU A 165 -10.41 3.26 0.55
CA LEU A 165 -11.30 2.69 -0.42
C LEU A 165 -10.68 2.54 -1.82
N ILE A 166 -9.73 3.40 -2.18
CA ILE A 166 -9.11 3.42 -3.51
C ILE A 166 -7.64 2.99 -3.45
N TYR A 167 -6.83 3.62 -2.60
CA TYR A 167 -5.38 3.36 -2.53
C TYR A 167 -5.00 2.28 -1.50
N GLY A 168 -5.83 2.02 -0.49
CA GLY A 168 -5.51 1.15 0.64
C GLY A 168 -4.32 1.69 1.42
N THR A 169 -3.29 0.87 1.64
CA THR A 169 -2.10 1.27 2.39
C THR A 169 -0.95 1.80 1.53
N THR A 170 -1.10 1.86 0.20
CA THR A 170 -0.06 2.38 -0.69
C THR A 170 0.19 3.86 -0.43
N GLY A 171 1.45 4.23 -0.27
CA GLY A 171 1.86 5.58 0.04
C GLY A 171 1.82 5.95 1.52
N PHE A 172 1.42 5.05 2.42
CA PHE A 172 1.64 5.23 3.85
C PHE A 172 3.08 4.86 4.21
N ALA A 173 3.70 5.68 5.01
CA ALA A 173 5.02 5.38 5.56
C ALA A 173 5.22 6.03 6.93
N SER A 174 5.96 5.36 7.80
CA SER A 174 6.52 5.94 9.01
C SER A 174 8.02 6.20 8.85
N GLY A 175 8.56 7.11 9.63
CA GLY A 175 9.98 7.44 9.61
C GLY A 175 10.47 7.99 10.95
N ASN A 176 11.78 8.02 11.14
CA ASN A 176 12.38 8.69 12.29
C ASN A 176 12.11 10.20 12.27
N THR A 177 11.93 10.74 11.08
CA THR A 177 11.55 12.13 10.81
C THR A 177 10.45 12.17 9.74
N ILE A 178 9.76 13.29 9.64
CA ILE A 178 8.71 13.47 8.64
C ILE A 178 9.27 13.40 7.21
N GLN A 179 10.50 13.90 7.01
CA GLN A 179 11.18 13.89 5.72
C GLN A 179 11.52 12.45 5.29
N GLU A 180 12.04 11.64 6.22
CA GLU A 180 12.30 10.22 5.97
C GLU A 180 11.02 9.48 5.58
N ALA A 181 9.91 9.73 6.30
CA ALA A 181 8.61 9.14 5.99
C ALA A 181 8.10 9.56 4.60
N ILE A 182 8.21 10.87 4.24
CA ILE A 182 7.78 11.38 2.93
C ILE A 182 8.56 10.71 1.80
N LEU A 183 9.89 10.65 1.89
CA LEU A 183 10.71 10.05 0.84
C LEU A 183 10.43 8.55 0.66
N GLN A 184 10.23 7.84 1.78
CA GLN A 184 9.84 6.42 1.77
C GLN A 184 8.49 6.22 1.08
N ALA A 185 7.49 7.05 1.42
CA ALA A 185 6.14 7.00 0.84
C ALA A 185 6.13 7.31 -0.66
N ILE A 186 6.87 8.34 -1.10
CA ILE A 186 7.06 8.64 -2.54
C ILE A 186 7.63 7.41 -3.26
N GLY A 187 8.69 6.81 -2.69
CA GLY A 187 9.31 5.62 -3.26
C GLY A 187 8.31 4.49 -3.46
N GLU A 188 7.45 4.20 -2.47
CA GLU A 188 6.45 3.15 -2.58
C GLU A 188 5.41 3.44 -3.66
N VAL A 189 4.88 4.66 -3.74
CA VAL A 189 3.88 5.01 -4.77
C VAL A 189 4.48 4.86 -6.17
N ILE A 190 5.72 5.31 -6.39
CA ILE A 190 6.42 5.16 -7.69
C ILE A 190 6.70 3.69 -8.01
N GLU A 191 7.14 2.92 -7.04
CA GLU A 191 7.31 1.48 -7.19
C GLU A 191 6.03 0.81 -7.68
N ARG A 192 4.89 1.05 -7.02
CA ARG A 192 3.59 0.50 -7.38
C ARG A 192 3.11 0.98 -8.75
N HIS A 193 3.34 2.25 -9.07
CA HIS A 193 3.04 2.83 -10.37
C HIS A 193 3.79 2.13 -11.50
N ASN A 194 5.09 1.93 -11.35
CA ASN A 194 5.92 1.29 -12.37
C ASN A 194 5.60 -0.20 -12.51
N ILE A 195 5.40 -0.92 -11.39
CA ILE A 195 4.93 -2.31 -11.41
C ILE A 195 3.62 -2.43 -12.18
N SER A 196 2.65 -1.57 -11.90
CA SER A 196 1.34 -1.59 -12.56
C SER A 196 1.47 -1.41 -14.07
N ARG A 197 2.28 -0.45 -14.51
CA ARG A 197 2.53 -0.20 -15.95
C ARG A 197 3.16 -1.41 -16.65
N VAL A 198 4.13 -2.05 -16.02
CA VAL A 198 4.80 -3.24 -16.59
C VAL A 198 3.82 -4.41 -16.68
N ILE A 199 3.08 -4.68 -15.62
CA ILE A 199 2.16 -5.84 -15.58
C ILE A 199 0.98 -5.65 -16.52
N GLU A 200 0.31 -4.50 -16.49
CA GLU A 200 -0.84 -4.20 -17.34
C GLU A 200 -0.47 -4.20 -18.83
N GLY A 201 0.67 -3.62 -19.16
CA GLY A 201 1.19 -3.57 -20.52
C GLY A 201 1.96 -4.82 -20.96
N LYS A 202 2.24 -5.76 -20.05
CA LYS A 202 3.19 -6.87 -20.28
C LYS A 202 4.49 -6.36 -20.91
N LEU A 203 5.03 -5.25 -20.38
CA LEU A 203 6.17 -4.57 -20.97
C LEU A 203 7.45 -5.38 -20.76
N SER A 204 8.19 -5.63 -21.84
CA SER A 204 9.55 -6.13 -21.75
C SER A 204 10.48 -4.93 -21.50
N THR A 205 11.10 -4.90 -20.32
CA THR A 205 12.02 -3.84 -19.90
C THR A 205 13.47 -4.32 -19.97
N PRO A 206 14.47 -3.41 -19.99
CA PRO A 206 15.87 -3.81 -20.07
C PRO A 206 16.29 -4.73 -18.91
N SER A 207 17.08 -5.74 -19.21
CA SER A 207 17.78 -6.55 -18.22
C SER A 207 19.00 -5.80 -17.71
N LEU A 208 19.30 -5.95 -16.43
CA LEU A 208 20.49 -5.34 -15.82
C LEU A 208 21.64 -6.35 -15.78
N ASP A 209 22.80 -5.96 -16.30
CA ASP A 209 24.00 -6.78 -16.21
C ASP A 209 24.47 -6.89 -14.76
N ILE A 210 24.25 -8.06 -14.15
CA ILE A 210 24.63 -8.37 -12.76
C ILE A 210 26.13 -8.18 -12.54
N SER A 211 26.97 -8.47 -13.55
CA SER A 211 28.42 -8.33 -13.45
C SER A 211 28.88 -6.88 -13.29
N SER A 212 28.08 -5.93 -13.78
CA SER A 212 28.35 -4.49 -13.71
C SER A 212 27.95 -3.85 -12.37
N ILE A 213 27.25 -4.59 -11.50
CA ILE A 213 26.88 -4.12 -10.16
C ILE A 213 28.15 -4.06 -9.30
N ASN A 214 28.49 -2.88 -8.78
CA ASN A 214 29.71 -2.66 -8.01
C ASN A 214 29.52 -2.44 -6.52
N TYR A 215 28.30 -2.13 -6.07
CA TYR A 215 28.01 -1.91 -4.66
C TYR A 215 28.11 -3.22 -3.87
N HIS A 216 29.06 -3.29 -2.94
CA HIS A 216 29.45 -4.52 -2.26
C HIS A 216 28.29 -5.18 -1.47
N ILE A 217 27.37 -4.38 -0.90
CA ILE A 217 26.21 -4.90 -0.15
C ILE A 217 25.25 -5.60 -1.14
N ALA A 218 24.96 -4.99 -2.30
CA ALA A 218 24.11 -5.60 -3.31
C ALA A 218 24.72 -6.91 -3.83
N LYS A 219 26.04 -6.93 -4.12
CA LYS A 219 26.76 -8.16 -4.50
C LYS A 219 26.64 -9.25 -3.45
N SER A 220 26.80 -8.91 -2.16
CA SER A 220 26.67 -9.88 -1.06
C SER A 220 25.26 -10.47 -0.99
N LEU A 221 24.22 -9.65 -1.20
CA LEU A 221 22.83 -10.13 -1.24
C LEU A 221 22.59 -11.06 -2.43
N ILE A 222 23.05 -10.67 -3.64
CA ILE A 222 22.94 -11.50 -4.86
C ILE A 222 23.62 -12.85 -4.67
N ASN A 223 24.82 -12.86 -4.10
CA ASN A 223 25.54 -14.11 -3.83
C ASN A 223 24.76 -15.05 -2.88
N LYS A 224 24.07 -14.52 -1.88
CA LYS A 224 23.21 -15.34 -1.01
C LYS A 224 22.10 -16.07 -1.77
N PHE A 225 21.50 -15.46 -2.79
CA PHE A 225 20.55 -16.14 -3.67
C PHE A 225 21.21 -17.23 -4.49
N PHE A 226 22.37 -16.94 -5.09
CA PHE A 226 23.11 -17.93 -5.88
C PHE A 226 23.59 -19.11 -5.02
N ASP A 227 24.12 -18.85 -3.82
CA ASP A 227 24.53 -19.88 -2.86
C ASP A 227 23.34 -20.75 -2.42
N ALA A 228 22.13 -20.18 -2.40
CA ALA A 228 20.88 -20.89 -2.15
C ALA A 228 20.32 -21.64 -3.38
N GLY A 229 21.01 -21.61 -4.53
CA GLY A 229 20.59 -22.23 -5.80
C GLY A 229 19.38 -21.54 -6.44
N ILE A 230 19.23 -20.24 -6.23
CA ILE A 230 18.14 -19.43 -6.79
C ILE A 230 18.68 -18.54 -7.89
N GLU A 231 18.10 -18.62 -9.09
CA GLU A 231 18.40 -17.76 -10.21
C GLU A 231 17.71 -16.41 -10.07
N LEU A 232 18.37 -15.33 -10.52
CA LEU A 232 17.84 -13.97 -10.46
C LEU A 232 17.73 -13.37 -11.86
N TYR A 233 16.59 -12.77 -12.17
CA TYR A 233 16.36 -11.92 -13.32
C TYR A 233 16.12 -10.51 -12.78
N ILE A 234 17.04 -9.60 -13.11
CA ILE A 234 17.03 -8.22 -12.60
C ILE A 234 16.73 -7.28 -13.77
N LYS A 235 15.72 -6.44 -13.61
CA LYS A 235 15.18 -5.56 -14.66
C LYS A 235 15.11 -4.11 -14.20
N ASP A 236 15.28 -3.18 -15.16
CA ASP A 236 15.00 -1.77 -14.96
C ASP A 236 13.50 -1.49 -15.18
N PHE A 237 12.82 -1.07 -14.12
CA PHE A 237 11.41 -0.66 -14.14
C PHE A 237 11.23 0.86 -14.03
N SER A 238 12.26 1.67 -14.27
CA SER A 238 12.19 3.14 -14.12
C SER A 238 11.24 3.80 -15.11
N LEU A 239 11.03 3.20 -16.29
CA LEU A 239 9.98 3.55 -17.28
C LEU A 239 9.90 5.05 -17.66
N GLY A 240 11.05 5.74 -17.69
CA GLY A 240 11.11 7.15 -18.10
C GLY A 240 10.87 8.18 -17.01
N LEU A 241 10.35 7.80 -15.83
CA LEU A 241 10.23 8.69 -14.65
C LEU A 241 11.59 9.11 -14.09
N ASN A 242 12.66 8.46 -14.52
CA ASN A 242 14.02 8.68 -14.03
C ASN A 242 14.20 8.51 -12.50
N ILE A 243 13.21 7.96 -11.81
CA ILE A 243 13.34 7.50 -10.42
C ILE A 243 13.69 6.01 -10.48
N PRO A 244 14.90 5.62 -10.06
CA PRO A 244 15.33 4.25 -10.11
C PRO A 244 14.34 3.29 -9.49
N THR A 245 13.84 2.38 -10.31
CA THR A 245 12.97 1.28 -9.88
C THR A 245 13.51 -0.01 -10.44
N VAL A 246 13.90 -0.93 -9.57
CA VAL A 246 14.53 -2.20 -9.96
C VAL A 246 13.59 -3.34 -9.58
N SER A 247 13.33 -4.24 -10.53
CA SER A 247 12.61 -5.48 -10.29
C SER A 247 13.57 -6.66 -10.20
N VAL A 248 13.29 -7.57 -9.27
CA VAL A 248 14.02 -8.83 -9.08
C VAL A 248 13.03 -9.97 -9.10
N LEU A 249 13.13 -10.83 -10.12
CA LEU A 249 12.42 -12.11 -10.16
C LEU A 249 13.41 -13.20 -9.72
N ALA A 250 13.03 -13.97 -8.71
CA ALA A 250 13.76 -15.12 -8.21
C ALA A 250 13.10 -16.40 -8.71
N TYR A 251 13.87 -17.26 -9.36
CA TYR A 251 13.47 -18.59 -9.81
C TYR A 251 14.17 -19.65 -8.97
N ASP A 252 13.38 -20.47 -8.28
CA ASP A 252 13.86 -21.59 -7.48
C ASP A 252 13.42 -22.90 -8.17
N SER A 253 14.36 -23.63 -8.74
CA SER A 253 14.06 -24.90 -9.42
C SER A 253 13.63 -26.00 -8.45
N ASN A 254 14.03 -25.91 -7.17
CA ASN A 254 13.66 -26.84 -6.11
C ASN A 254 13.09 -26.10 -4.88
N PRO A 255 11.91 -25.47 -5.02
CA PRO A 255 11.33 -24.64 -3.96
C PRO A 255 10.76 -25.51 -2.83
N PRO A 256 10.74 -25.01 -1.59
CA PRO A 256 10.05 -25.66 -0.48
C PRO A 256 8.52 -25.80 -0.71
N THR A 257 7.94 -24.89 -1.46
CA THR A 257 6.53 -24.85 -1.89
C THR A 257 6.41 -24.25 -3.27
N ASP A 258 5.45 -24.70 -4.07
CA ASP A 258 5.28 -24.23 -5.46
C ASP A 258 5.05 -22.72 -5.57
N THR A 259 4.45 -22.10 -4.57
CA THR A 259 4.27 -20.65 -4.47
C THR A 259 5.59 -19.88 -4.54
N LEU A 260 6.70 -20.51 -4.13
CA LEU A 260 8.03 -19.91 -4.11
C LEU A 260 8.91 -20.28 -5.30
N ARG A 261 8.38 -21.01 -6.30
CA ARG A 261 9.11 -21.35 -7.53
C ARG A 261 9.49 -20.11 -8.33
N ILE A 262 8.55 -19.18 -8.47
CA ILE A 262 8.75 -17.90 -9.15
C ILE A 262 8.22 -16.83 -8.21
N TYR A 263 9.12 -15.97 -7.76
CA TYR A 263 8.74 -14.88 -6.87
C TYR A 263 9.34 -13.56 -7.36
N ASN A 264 8.52 -12.54 -7.50
CA ASN A 264 8.96 -11.24 -7.98
C ASN A 264 8.69 -10.14 -6.97
N ALA A 265 9.62 -9.19 -6.85
CA ALA A 265 9.46 -7.97 -6.10
C ALA A 265 10.18 -6.83 -6.83
N ALA A 266 9.86 -5.60 -6.46
CA ALA A 266 10.56 -4.43 -6.93
C ALA A 266 10.93 -3.51 -5.76
N GLY A 267 11.79 -2.53 -6.05
CA GLY A 267 12.15 -1.49 -5.11
C GLY A 267 12.43 -0.19 -5.85
N ALA A 268 11.87 0.91 -5.38
CA ALA A 268 12.15 2.23 -5.89
C ALA A 268 12.89 3.08 -4.84
N HIS A 269 13.89 3.80 -5.28
CA HIS A 269 14.66 4.75 -4.48
C HIS A 269 15.46 5.69 -5.39
N LEU A 270 15.70 6.93 -4.98
CA LEU A 270 16.53 7.86 -5.78
C LEU A 270 17.98 7.37 -5.96
N ASN A 271 18.51 6.60 -5.02
CA ASN A 271 19.76 5.88 -5.17
C ASN A 271 19.49 4.48 -5.77
N ARG A 272 19.97 4.20 -6.99
CA ARG A 272 19.79 2.92 -7.68
C ARG A 272 20.30 1.70 -6.89
N ASP A 273 21.38 1.85 -6.12
CA ASP A 273 21.91 0.76 -5.30
C ASP A 273 20.90 0.35 -4.22
N PHE A 274 20.20 1.33 -3.63
CA PHE A 274 19.17 1.08 -2.62
C PHE A 274 17.87 0.60 -3.23
N ALA A 275 17.52 1.01 -4.46
CA ALA A 275 16.40 0.43 -5.19
C ALA A 275 16.60 -1.08 -5.39
N LEU A 276 17.78 -1.50 -5.81
CA LEU A 276 18.14 -2.92 -5.95
C LEU A 276 18.11 -3.66 -4.60
N ILE A 277 18.71 -3.10 -3.55
CA ILE A 277 18.69 -3.71 -2.21
C ILE A 277 17.26 -3.89 -1.69
N ARG A 278 16.38 -2.92 -1.90
CA ARG A 278 14.97 -3.01 -1.53
C ARG A 278 14.30 -4.20 -2.22
N ALA A 279 14.50 -4.35 -3.55
CA ALA A 279 13.94 -5.45 -4.31
C ALA A 279 14.46 -6.82 -3.82
N LEU A 280 15.78 -6.97 -3.65
CA LEU A 280 16.39 -8.20 -3.15
C LEU A 280 15.89 -8.59 -1.75
N THR A 281 15.88 -7.63 -0.83
CA THR A 281 15.43 -7.87 0.54
C THR A 281 13.92 -8.11 0.62
N GLU A 282 13.12 -7.52 -0.28
CA GLU A 282 11.67 -7.76 -0.41
C GLU A 282 11.38 -9.21 -0.82
N VAL A 283 12.08 -9.72 -1.84
CA VAL A 283 11.95 -11.14 -2.25
C VAL A 283 12.23 -12.05 -1.07
N ALA A 284 13.34 -11.83 -0.36
CA ALA A 284 13.73 -12.67 0.77
C ALA A 284 12.72 -12.60 1.93
N GLN A 285 12.24 -11.40 2.28
CA GLN A 285 11.23 -11.20 3.32
C GLN A 285 9.94 -11.97 3.01
N HIS A 286 9.42 -11.83 1.80
CA HIS A 286 8.15 -12.47 1.44
C HIS A 286 8.28 -13.99 1.39
N ARG A 287 9.39 -14.53 0.89
CA ARG A 287 9.66 -15.97 0.94
C ARG A 287 9.67 -16.48 2.38
N ALA A 288 10.42 -15.83 3.26
CA ALA A 288 10.49 -16.17 4.67
C ALA A 288 9.11 -16.06 5.36
N GLN A 289 8.32 -15.03 5.04
CA GLN A 289 6.97 -14.84 5.58
C GLN A 289 6.01 -15.97 5.16
N ILE A 290 6.04 -16.39 3.91
CA ILE A 290 5.21 -17.48 3.39
C ILE A 290 5.56 -18.77 4.15
N LEU A 291 6.84 -19.13 4.23
CA LEU A 291 7.30 -20.34 4.92
C LEU A 291 7.01 -20.31 6.42
N TYR A 292 7.18 -19.17 7.08
CA TYR A 292 6.82 -18.99 8.47
C TYR A 292 5.32 -19.22 8.70
N LYS A 293 4.45 -18.66 7.85
CA LYS A 293 3.00 -18.83 7.95
C LYS A 293 2.56 -20.25 7.68
N GLU A 294 3.13 -20.92 6.69
CA GLU A 294 2.87 -22.34 6.42
C GLU A 294 3.25 -23.22 7.60
N ASN A 295 4.40 -22.96 8.21
CA ASN A 295 4.86 -23.69 9.40
C ASN A 295 3.93 -23.46 10.60
N LYS A 296 3.57 -22.19 10.88
CA LYS A 296 2.75 -21.79 12.04
C LYS A 296 1.29 -22.21 11.91
N HIS A 297 0.70 -22.05 10.73
CA HIS A 297 -0.74 -22.24 10.54
C HIS A 297 -1.11 -23.53 9.81
N LYS A 298 -0.12 -24.30 9.31
CA LYS A 298 -0.33 -25.50 8.48
C LYS A 298 -1.28 -25.28 7.31
N LYS A 299 -1.27 -24.06 6.75
CA LYS A 299 -2.07 -23.65 5.59
C LYS A 299 -1.12 -23.09 4.54
N PRO A 300 -1.39 -23.32 3.24
CA PRO A 300 -0.58 -22.70 2.17
C PRO A 300 -0.54 -21.18 2.34
N GLY A 301 0.65 -20.59 2.23
CA GLY A 301 0.82 -19.15 2.18
C GLY A 301 0.26 -18.62 0.87
N GLY A 302 -0.54 -17.54 0.92
CA GLY A 302 -1.04 -16.89 -0.28
C GLY A 302 0.02 -16.03 -0.98
N PRO A 303 -0.11 -15.81 -2.30
CA PRO A 303 0.77 -14.89 -3.02
C PRO A 303 0.61 -13.45 -2.50
N THR A 304 1.67 -12.66 -2.59
CA THR A 304 1.59 -11.22 -2.29
C THR A 304 0.97 -10.46 -3.46
N TYR A 305 0.26 -9.39 -3.14
CA TYR A 305 -0.67 -8.71 -4.05
C TYR A 305 -0.03 -7.79 -5.11
N CYS A 306 1.30 -7.66 -5.17
CA CYS A 306 1.95 -6.70 -6.06
C CYS A 306 2.22 -7.24 -7.46
N PHE A 307 2.48 -8.53 -7.56
CA PHE A 307 2.70 -9.23 -8.82
C PHE A 307 1.71 -10.39 -8.97
N PRO A 308 1.33 -10.74 -10.21
CA PRO A 308 0.53 -11.94 -10.44
C PRO A 308 1.30 -13.19 -9.99
N TYR A 309 0.58 -14.21 -9.60
CA TYR A 309 1.17 -15.52 -9.36
C TYR A 309 1.54 -16.18 -10.69
N PHE A 310 2.81 -16.48 -10.87
CA PHE A 310 3.33 -17.20 -12.04
C PHE A 310 3.55 -18.67 -11.70
N LYS A 311 2.95 -19.57 -12.46
CA LYS A 311 3.16 -21.02 -12.30
C LYS A 311 4.41 -21.49 -13.04
N THR A 312 4.68 -20.90 -14.19
CA THR A 312 5.80 -21.24 -15.07
C THR A 312 6.60 -20.01 -15.44
N LEU A 313 7.84 -20.21 -15.90
CA LEU A 313 8.65 -19.12 -16.47
C LEU A 313 8.02 -18.53 -17.74
N GLU A 314 7.24 -19.32 -18.50
CA GLU A 314 6.51 -18.84 -19.65
C GLU A 314 5.44 -17.80 -19.27
N ASP A 315 4.73 -18.00 -18.16
CA ASP A 315 3.76 -17.03 -17.64
C ASP A 315 4.43 -15.70 -17.30
N ALA A 316 5.70 -15.74 -16.86
CA ALA A 316 6.53 -14.59 -16.50
C ALA A 316 7.44 -14.13 -17.66
N SER A 317 7.24 -14.59 -18.89
CA SER A 317 8.16 -14.38 -20.03
C SER A 317 8.56 -12.92 -20.24
N TYR A 318 7.60 -11.98 -20.17
CA TYR A 318 7.87 -10.55 -20.31
C TYR A 318 8.77 -9.96 -19.21
N LEU A 319 8.86 -10.63 -18.04
CA LEU A 319 9.73 -10.23 -16.93
C LEU A 319 11.13 -10.85 -17.01
N ILE A 320 11.30 -11.94 -17.77
CA ILE A 320 12.59 -12.63 -17.88
C ILE A 320 13.22 -12.47 -19.27
N GLU A 321 12.42 -12.12 -20.29
CA GLU A 321 12.90 -11.95 -21.66
C GLU A 321 14.02 -10.90 -21.71
N ASN A 322 15.13 -11.28 -22.37
CA ASN A 322 16.30 -10.43 -22.49
C ASN A 322 16.40 -9.86 -23.90
N LYS A 323 15.56 -8.85 -24.21
CA LYS A 323 15.63 -8.10 -25.48
C LYS A 323 16.78 -7.11 -25.51
N GLU A 324 17.11 -6.56 -24.36
CA GLU A 324 18.16 -5.55 -24.17
C GLU A 324 18.80 -5.76 -22.80
N THR A 325 20.11 -5.72 -22.74
CA THR A 325 20.89 -5.72 -21.50
C THR A 325 21.66 -4.43 -21.39
N ILE A 326 21.47 -3.72 -20.29
CA ILE A 326 22.19 -2.49 -19.98
C ILE A 326 23.07 -2.67 -18.73
N PRO A 327 24.21 -2.01 -18.67
CA PRO A 327 25.00 -1.92 -17.44
C PRO A 327 24.21 -1.25 -16.32
N PHE A 328 24.34 -1.78 -15.08
CA PHE A 328 23.62 -1.24 -13.92
C PHE A 328 23.90 0.26 -13.68
N ASN A 329 25.07 0.75 -14.05
CA ASN A 329 25.46 2.15 -13.91
C ASN A 329 24.75 3.09 -14.90
N GLU A 330 24.03 2.60 -15.88
CA GLU A 330 23.21 3.42 -16.78
C GLU A 330 21.88 3.84 -16.15
N ILE A 331 21.40 3.13 -15.10
CA ILE A 331 20.26 3.61 -14.32
C ILE A 331 20.63 4.94 -13.64
N SER A 332 19.73 5.91 -13.71
CA SER A 332 19.89 7.19 -13.02
C SER A 332 20.14 7.00 -11.52
N THR A 333 20.80 7.94 -10.88
CA THR A 333 20.98 7.94 -9.42
C THR A 333 21.12 9.36 -8.90
N TYR A 334 20.44 9.65 -7.82
CA TYR A 334 20.43 10.96 -7.18
C TYR A 334 20.75 10.75 -5.69
N LYS A 335 21.97 11.15 -5.28
CA LYS A 335 22.42 10.98 -3.89
C LYS A 335 22.62 12.35 -3.26
N HIS A 336 22.02 12.59 -2.12
CA HIS A 336 22.24 13.77 -1.34
C HIS A 336 22.23 13.44 0.17
N GLU A 337 22.93 14.22 0.99
CA GLU A 337 23.01 14.02 2.44
C GLU A 337 21.77 14.54 3.18
N ASP A 338 20.96 15.39 2.55
CA ASP A 338 19.77 15.99 3.09
C ASP A 338 18.52 15.40 2.43
N PHE A 339 17.63 14.79 3.23
CA PHE A 339 16.34 14.27 2.79
C PHE A 339 15.48 15.32 2.07
N ARG A 340 15.53 16.58 2.49
CA ARG A 340 14.80 17.66 1.82
C ARG A 340 15.17 17.77 0.35
N VAL A 341 16.46 17.77 0.03
CA VAL A 341 16.94 17.91 -1.35
C VAL A 341 16.50 16.70 -2.18
N GLU A 342 16.54 15.49 -1.64
CA GLU A 342 16.04 14.32 -2.34
C GLU A 342 14.53 14.35 -2.55
N ILE A 343 13.75 14.84 -1.57
CA ILE A 343 12.30 15.03 -1.75
C ILE A 343 12.03 16.05 -2.87
N GLU A 344 12.71 17.19 -2.86
CA GLU A 344 12.60 18.21 -3.92
C GLU A 344 12.96 17.64 -5.30
N THR A 345 14.01 16.82 -5.37
CA THR A 345 14.41 16.11 -6.58
C THR A 345 13.33 15.14 -7.05
N ALA A 346 12.81 14.29 -6.17
CA ALA A 346 11.73 13.35 -6.51
C ALA A 346 10.48 14.06 -7.00
N VAL A 347 10.05 15.13 -6.30
CA VAL A 347 8.89 15.94 -6.69
C VAL A 347 9.08 16.57 -8.06
N ASN A 348 10.29 17.09 -8.37
CA ASN A 348 10.59 17.68 -9.67
C ASN A 348 10.56 16.63 -10.80
N LEU A 349 11.09 15.43 -10.56
CA LEU A 349 11.05 14.33 -11.55
C LEU A 349 9.59 13.90 -11.82
N ILE A 350 8.80 13.73 -10.77
CA ILE A 350 7.38 13.35 -10.86
C ILE A 350 6.56 14.45 -11.58
N LYS A 351 6.87 15.71 -11.32
CA LYS A 351 6.22 16.85 -11.99
C LYS A 351 6.49 16.89 -13.50
N GLN A 352 7.64 16.41 -13.97
CA GLN A 352 7.94 16.34 -15.40
C GLN A 352 6.99 15.43 -16.16
N ASP A 353 6.40 14.43 -15.48
CA ASP A 353 5.34 13.55 -16.01
C ASP A 353 3.93 14.10 -15.76
N ASN A 354 3.80 15.38 -15.44
CA ASN A 354 2.53 16.04 -15.12
C ASN A 354 1.76 15.42 -13.93
N LEU A 355 2.49 14.80 -13.00
CA LEU A 355 1.93 14.24 -11.78
C LEU A 355 2.18 15.18 -10.59
N GLU A 356 1.25 15.15 -9.62
CA GLU A 356 1.29 15.95 -8.41
C GLU A 356 1.58 15.07 -7.19
N VAL A 357 2.45 15.55 -6.29
CA VAL A 357 2.75 14.88 -5.01
C VAL A 357 2.04 15.61 -3.88
N ILE A 358 1.11 14.91 -3.22
CA ILE A 358 0.33 15.42 -2.09
C ILE A 358 0.71 14.61 -0.84
N VAL A 359 0.98 15.32 0.26
CA VAL A 359 1.33 14.72 1.56
C VAL A 359 0.26 15.04 2.58
N THR A 360 -0.17 14.01 3.30
CA THR A 360 -1.06 14.09 4.45
C THR A 360 -0.33 13.58 5.69
N ASN A 361 -0.37 14.34 6.78
CA ASN A 361 0.19 13.89 8.05
C ASN A 361 -0.77 12.92 8.73
N THR A 362 -0.33 11.68 8.90
CA THR A 362 -1.08 10.58 9.51
C THR A 362 -0.49 10.12 10.84
N THR A 363 0.43 10.92 11.40
CA THR A 363 1.08 10.62 12.68
C THR A 363 0.05 10.36 13.77
N TYR A 364 0.09 9.16 14.36
CA TYR A 364 -0.74 8.85 15.51
C TYR A 364 -0.22 9.62 16.74
N PRO A 365 -1.06 10.46 17.38
CA PRO A 365 -0.61 11.36 18.44
C PRO A 365 0.03 10.64 19.63
N GLU A 366 -0.43 9.42 19.93
CA GLU A 366 0.06 8.64 21.06
C GLU A 366 1.48 8.07 20.82
N PHE A 367 1.82 7.69 19.58
CA PHE A 367 3.16 7.21 19.25
C PHE A 367 4.18 8.35 19.14
N GLN A 368 3.75 9.50 18.62
CA GLN A 368 4.65 10.62 18.29
C GLN A 368 5.81 10.20 17.37
N ILE A 369 5.61 9.16 16.58
CA ILE A 369 6.53 8.72 15.53
C ILE A 369 5.94 9.23 14.20
N PRO A 370 6.71 10.01 13.44
CA PRO A 370 6.21 10.59 12.19
C PRO A 370 5.66 9.52 11.23
N ALA A 371 4.45 9.76 10.75
CA ALA A 371 3.82 8.96 9.71
C ALA A 371 3.08 9.87 8.74
N VAL A 372 3.09 9.49 7.47
CA VAL A 372 2.45 10.24 6.37
C VAL A 372 1.71 9.30 5.44
N ALA A 373 0.76 9.87 4.69
CA ALA A 373 0.27 9.30 3.45
C ALA A 373 0.69 10.21 2.29
N VAL A 374 1.36 9.67 1.29
CA VAL A 374 1.64 10.34 0.02
C VAL A 374 0.68 9.82 -1.02
N THR A 375 0.01 10.74 -1.70
CA THR A 375 -0.84 10.46 -2.86
C THR A 375 -0.26 11.15 -4.08
N ILE A 376 -0.18 10.42 -5.17
CA ILE A 376 0.23 10.96 -6.48
C ILE A 376 -0.96 10.72 -7.42
N PRO A 377 -1.90 11.69 -7.55
CA PRO A 377 -3.04 11.57 -8.44
C PRO A 377 -2.57 11.26 -9.88
N GLY A 378 -3.21 10.28 -10.52
CA GLY A 378 -2.77 9.77 -11.82
C GLY A 378 -1.75 8.63 -11.77
N ALA A 379 -1.11 8.37 -10.63
CA ALA A 379 -0.27 7.19 -10.49
C ALA A 379 -1.11 5.91 -10.54
N ARG A 380 -0.75 4.97 -11.42
CA ARG A 380 -1.43 3.68 -11.56
C ARG A 380 -1.12 2.79 -10.37
N LEU A 381 -2.14 2.07 -9.91
CA LEU A 381 -2.02 1.11 -8.83
C LEU A 381 -2.65 -0.20 -9.28
N ASN A 382 -1.83 -1.25 -9.43
CA ASN A 382 -2.34 -2.59 -9.72
C ASN A 382 -3.00 -3.16 -8.45
N ARG A 383 -4.33 -3.16 -8.43
CA ARG A 383 -5.12 -3.72 -7.34
C ARG A 383 -6.27 -4.56 -7.87
N PRO A 384 -6.67 -5.61 -7.11
CA PRO A 384 -7.92 -6.30 -7.39
C PRO A 384 -9.07 -5.28 -7.42
N SER A 385 -9.91 -5.35 -8.44
CA SER A 385 -10.95 -4.40 -8.81
C SER A 385 -12.01 -4.09 -7.74
N THR A 386 -12.11 -4.88 -6.69
CA THR A 386 -13.20 -4.83 -5.71
C THR A 386 -13.27 -3.57 -4.84
N ARG A 387 -12.23 -2.70 -4.86
CA ARG A 387 -12.22 -1.45 -4.08
C ARG A 387 -12.13 -0.19 -4.93
N LEU A 388 -12.05 -0.32 -6.23
CA LEU A 388 -11.75 0.82 -7.13
C LEU A 388 -13.00 1.55 -7.65
N ASN A 389 -14.21 1.14 -7.29
CA ASN A 389 -15.45 1.69 -7.83
C ASN A 389 -15.81 3.02 -7.12
N PRO A 390 -15.83 4.16 -7.82
CA PRO A 390 -16.16 5.47 -7.23
C PRO A 390 -17.56 5.54 -6.64
N TYR A 391 -18.54 4.86 -7.24
CA TYR A 391 -19.89 4.81 -6.71
C TYR A 391 -19.96 4.01 -5.40
N PHE A 392 -19.18 2.93 -5.27
CA PHE A 392 -19.05 2.23 -3.99
C PHE A 392 -18.45 3.15 -2.92
N TYR A 393 -17.42 3.94 -3.26
CA TYR A 393 -16.85 4.95 -2.37
C TYR A 393 -17.92 5.97 -1.94
N MET A 394 -18.64 6.59 -2.88
CA MET A 394 -19.68 7.56 -2.57
C MET A 394 -20.81 6.96 -1.71
N ALA A 395 -21.18 5.70 -1.98
CA ALA A 395 -22.18 4.99 -1.19
C ALA A 395 -21.76 4.81 0.26
N LYS A 396 -20.51 4.37 0.49
CA LYS A 396 -19.96 4.20 1.85
C LYS A 396 -19.95 5.53 2.61
N ILE A 397 -19.47 6.60 1.98
CA ILE A 397 -19.43 7.92 2.60
C ILE A 397 -20.86 8.43 2.91
N CYS A 398 -21.80 8.30 1.98
CA CYS A 398 -23.18 8.67 2.23
C CYS A 398 -23.80 7.88 3.41
N MET A 399 -23.49 6.59 3.50
CA MET A 399 -23.94 5.73 4.60
C MET A 399 -23.37 6.20 5.94
N ASP A 400 -22.07 6.48 6.01
CA ASP A 400 -21.38 6.94 7.22
C ASP A 400 -21.86 8.34 7.67
N LEU A 401 -22.24 9.19 6.73
CA LEU A 401 -22.83 10.50 6.98
C LEU A 401 -24.36 10.45 7.27
N GLY A 402 -24.95 9.25 7.37
CA GLY A 402 -26.38 9.05 7.64
C GLY A 402 -27.31 9.34 6.45
N ASN A 403 -26.76 9.61 5.26
CA ASN A 403 -27.55 9.84 4.04
C ASN A 403 -27.88 8.50 3.35
N HIS A 404 -28.64 7.66 4.04
CA HIS A 404 -28.93 6.28 3.62
C HIS A 404 -29.65 6.19 2.28
N LYS A 405 -30.51 7.18 1.93
CA LYS A 405 -31.20 7.18 0.64
C LYS A 405 -30.23 7.32 -0.53
N ASN A 406 -29.29 8.26 -0.46
CA ASN A 406 -28.26 8.44 -1.47
C ASN A 406 -27.27 7.27 -1.48
N ALA A 407 -26.94 6.71 -0.31
CA ALA A 407 -26.10 5.52 -0.22
C ALA A 407 -26.67 4.35 -1.02
N ILE A 408 -27.96 4.03 -0.86
CA ILE A 408 -28.63 2.98 -1.65
C ILE A 408 -28.56 3.29 -3.16
N GLY A 409 -28.77 4.56 -3.55
CA GLY A 409 -28.66 4.98 -4.94
C GLY A 409 -27.28 4.71 -5.54
N TYR A 410 -26.24 5.11 -4.82
CA TYR A 410 -24.85 4.88 -5.27
C TYR A 410 -24.44 3.39 -5.23
N PHE A 411 -24.89 2.59 -4.25
CA PHE A 411 -24.67 1.14 -4.30
C PHE A 411 -25.30 0.51 -5.53
N LYS A 412 -26.51 0.91 -5.94
CA LYS A 412 -27.14 0.44 -7.16
C LYS A 412 -26.35 0.85 -8.41
N LYS A 413 -25.94 2.11 -8.52
CA LYS A 413 -25.06 2.58 -9.59
C LYS A 413 -23.73 1.83 -9.64
N SER A 414 -23.15 1.45 -8.50
CA SER A 414 -21.91 0.66 -8.46
C SER A 414 -22.08 -0.73 -9.09
N ILE A 415 -23.25 -1.36 -8.91
CA ILE A 415 -23.60 -2.65 -9.52
C ILE A 415 -23.93 -2.51 -11.00
N GLU A 416 -24.54 -1.39 -11.41
CA GLU A 416 -24.89 -1.11 -12.81
C GLU A 416 -23.64 -0.93 -13.67
N ILE A 417 -22.66 -0.16 -13.20
CA ILE A 417 -21.44 0.09 -13.95
C ILE A 417 -20.46 -1.10 -13.93
N ASP A 418 -20.46 -1.87 -12.85
CA ASP A 418 -19.65 -3.07 -12.69
C ASP A 418 -20.46 -4.19 -12.04
N PRO A 419 -21.04 -5.10 -12.86
CA PRO A 419 -21.89 -6.19 -12.36
C PRO A 419 -21.22 -7.13 -11.34
N GLN A 420 -19.88 -7.19 -11.27
CA GLN A 420 -19.16 -7.99 -10.27
C GLN A 420 -19.49 -7.55 -8.83
N TYR A 421 -19.87 -6.30 -8.65
CA TYR A 421 -20.29 -5.76 -7.34
C TYR A 421 -21.60 -6.35 -6.83
N ARG A 422 -22.41 -6.98 -7.69
CA ARG A 422 -23.69 -7.63 -7.31
C ARG A 422 -23.50 -8.78 -6.33
N ASP A 423 -22.39 -9.50 -6.48
CA ASP A 423 -22.11 -10.73 -5.74
C ASP A 423 -21.18 -10.51 -4.55
N ILE A 424 -20.89 -9.24 -4.22
CA ILE A 424 -20.14 -8.86 -3.02
C ILE A 424 -21.12 -8.85 -1.83
N PRO A 425 -20.98 -9.78 -0.85
CA PRO A 425 -21.91 -9.89 0.28
C PRO A 425 -22.01 -8.59 1.09
N GLN A 426 -20.89 -7.88 1.24
CA GLN A 426 -20.82 -6.63 1.99
C GLN A 426 -21.75 -5.54 1.41
N ILE A 427 -21.89 -5.45 0.09
CA ILE A 427 -22.76 -4.46 -0.56
C ILE A 427 -24.22 -4.74 -0.24
N SER A 428 -24.66 -6.00 -0.34
CA SER A 428 -26.00 -6.40 0.04
C SER A 428 -26.26 -6.12 1.54
N CYS A 429 -25.29 -6.40 2.40
CA CYS A 429 -25.37 -6.09 3.83
C CYS A 429 -25.49 -4.58 4.11
N ASP A 430 -24.66 -3.76 3.46
CA ASP A 430 -24.67 -2.31 3.61
C ASP A 430 -26.01 -1.69 3.13
N ILE A 431 -26.57 -2.20 2.02
CA ILE A 431 -27.90 -1.79 1.53
C ILE A 431 -28.98 -2.19 2.54
N ALA A 432 -28.90 -3.40 3.14
CA ALA A 432 -29.83 -3.83 4.18
C ALA A 432 -29.80 -2.89 5.39
N ILE A 433 -28.60 -2.52 5.86
CA ILE A 433 -28.42 -1.57 6.96
C ILE A 433 -29.01 -0.19 6.60
N CYS A 434 -28.81 0.27 5.38
CA CYS A 434 -29.40 1.54 4.92
C CYS A 434 -30.94 1.49 4.93
N TYR A 435 -31.54 0.41 4.42
CA TYR A 435 -33.00 0.23 4.48
C TYR A 435 -33.53 0.13 5.93
N LYS A 436 -32.81 -0.57 6.82
CA LYS A 436 -33.13 -0.61 8.26
C LYS A 436 -33.17 0.81 8.85
N SER A 437 -32.15 1.62 8.59
CA SER A 437 -32.07 3.00 9.07
C SER A 437 -33.19 3.88 8.53
N LEU A 438 -33.69 3.60 7.33
CA LEU A 438 -34.86 4.27 6.74
C LEU A 438 -36.20 3.69 7.20
N LYS A 439 -36.20 2.71 8.13
CA LYS A 439 -37.40 1.99 8.65
C LYS A 439 -38.15 1.22 7.54
N MET A 440 -37.45 0.88 6.45
CA MET A 440 -37.97 0.08 5.34
C MET A 440 -37.63 -1.40 5.60
N TYR A 441 -38.24 -1.98 6.63
CA TYR A 441 -37.83 -3.26 7.21
C TYR A 441 -37.99 -4.44 6.25
N GLN A 442 -39.02 -4.45 5.40
CA GLN A 442 -39.24 -5.52 4.43
C GLN A 442 -38.10 -5.58 3.41
N GLN A 443 -37.70 -4.44 2.84
CA GLN A 443 -36.56 -4.35 1.92
C GLN A 443 -35.24 -4.70 2.64
N SER A 444 -35.08 -4.24 3.88
CA SER A 444 -33.93 -4.58 4.70
C SER A 444 -33.77 -6.10 4.86
N LYS A 445 -34.88 -6.80 5.19
CA LYS A 445 -34.92 -8.27 5.31
C LYS A 445 -34.47 -8.94 4.02
N GLU A 446 -35.05 -8.56 2.88
CA GLU A 446 -34.68 -9.12 1.56
C GLU A 446 -33.20 -9.03 1.27
N PHE A 447 -32.57 -7.89 1.59
CA PHE A 447 -31.14 -7.70 1.37
C PHE A 447 -30.26 -8.43 2.40
N PHE A 448 -30.69 -8.60 3.65
CA PHE A 448 -30.00 -9.48 4.61
C PHE A 448 -30.06 -10.94 4.18
N GLU A 449 -31.22 -11.43 3.70
CA GLU A 449 -31.37 -12.78 3.17
C GLU A 449 -30.48 -13.00 1.93
N LYS A 450 -30.41 -12.00 1.03
CA LYS A 450 -29.47 -12.03 -0.10
C LYS A 450 -28.02 -12.12 0.37
N THR A 451 -27.65 -11.39 1.42
CA THR A 451 -26.29 -11.44 1.99
C THR A 451 -25.97 -12.85 2.50
N LEU A 452 -26.91 -13.49 3.22
CA LEU A 452 -26.72 -14.87 3.69
C LEU A 452 -26.59 -15.89 2.56
N ASN A 453 -27.32 -15.71 1.47
CA ASN A 453 -27.20 -16.58 0.29
C ASN A 453 -25.82 -16.46 -0.38
N LEU A 454 -25.22 -15.26 -0.36
CA LEU A 454 -23.88 -15.01 -0.93
C LEU A 454 -22.74 -15.44 0.02
N SER A 455 -22.95 -15.40 1.33
CA SER A 455 -21.93 -15.70 2.32
C SER A 455 -22.58 -16.23 3.62
N PRO A 456 -22.87 -17.53 3.67
CA PRO A 456 -23.51 -18.16 4.83
C PRO A 456 -22.70 -18.02 6.14
N GLU A 457 -21.37 -17.89 6.04
CA GLU A 457 -20.49 -17.75 7.19
C GLU A 457 -20.65 -16.40 7.93
N LEU A 458 -21.29 -15.40 7.35
CA LEU A 458 -21.61 -14.13 8.02
C LEU A 458 -22.56 -14.29 9.20
N VAL A 459 -23.28 -15.42 9.30
CA VAL A 459 -24.07 -15.79 10.49
C VAL A 459 -23.21 -15.84 11.76
N LEU A 460 -21.89 -15.97 11.63
CA LEU A 460 -20.97 -15.94 12.77
C LEU A 460 -20.65 -14.52 13.25
N SER A 461 -21.01 -13.48 12.50
CA SER A 461 -20.80 -12.09 12.90
C SER A 461 -21.88 -11.64 13.88
N LYS A 462 -21.49 -11.30 15.11
CA LYS A 462 -22.41 -10.79 16.15
C LYS A 462 -23.19 -9.56 15.68
N LYS A 463 -22.53 -8.66 14.93
CA LYS A 463 -23.16 -7.43 14.42
C LYS A 463 -24.25 -7.76 13.41
N PHE A 464 -23.93 -8.63 12.42
CA PHE A 464 -24.88 -9.06 11.40
C PHE A 464 -26.11 -9.71 12.04
N ILE A 465 -25.90 -10.66 12.98
CA ILE A 465 -27.00 -11.34 13.70
C ILE A 465 -27.88 -10.33 14.42
N SER A 466 -27.28 -9.38 15.14
CA SER A 466 -28.00 -8.34 15.88
C SER A 466 -28.88 -7.50 14.95
N ASP A 467 -28.31 -6.98 13.86
CA ASP A 467 -29.00 -6.12 12.91
C ASP A 467 -30.14 -6.87 12.20
N PHE A 468 -29.91 -8.10 11.76
CA PHE A 468 -30.94 -8.92 11.09
C PHE A 468 -32.05 -9.33 12.03
N THR A 469 -31.72 -9.78 13.27
CA THR A 469 -32.73 -10.14 14.28
C THR A 469 -33.64 -8.96 14.65
N GLU A 470 -33.05 -7.77 14.76
CA GLU A 470 -33.84 -6.54 15.02
C GLU A 470 -34.82 -6.28 13.87
N VAL A 471 -34.39 -6.40 12.62
CA VAL A 471 -35.27 -6.22 11.45
C VAL A 471 -36.43 -7.22 11.47
N ILE A 472 -36.14 -8.51 11.73
CA ILE A 472 -37.18 -9.57 11.81
C ILE A 472 -38.23 -9.28 12.91
N ARG A 473 -37.82 -8.66 14.02
CA ARG A 473 -38.75 -8.30 15.12
C ARG A 473 -39.64 -7.08 14.82
N LEU A 474 -39.19 -6.24 13.85
CA LEU A 474 -39.88 -4.99 13.49
C LEU A 474 -40.79 -5.12 12.27
N ILE A 475 -40.78 -6.29 11.59
CA ILE A 475 -41.77 -6.70 10.57
C ILE A 475 -42.96 -7.40 11.21
#